data_30471710c9945059a9968239b628d5c1
#
_entry.id   30471710c9945059a9968239b628d5c1
#
_cell.length_a   1.000
_cell.length_b   1.000
_cell.length_c   1.000
_cell.angle_alpha   90.00
_cell.angle_beta   90.00
_cell.angle_gamma   90.00
#
_symmetry.space_group_name_H-M   'P 1'
#
loop_
_entity.id
_entity.type
_entity.pdbx_description
1 polymer ?
#
loop_
_entity_poly.entity_id
_entity_poly.type
_entity_poly.pdbx_seq_one_letter_code
_entity_poly.pdbx_strand_id
1 'polypeptide(L)'
;LEVAHRFIIHDAEHAMADMTGEPVDLATDPEAQDRFARQVAEAFSLSNGDRRQLDLTLLGSQIEAGYIWVYQEVPLDAVDPETLIIRQDALRERWPDQMNMVNVRKGDSVRSLTFTGADRYKQVRLGGQ
;
A
#
# COMPACT_ATOMS: atom_id res chain seq x y z
N LEU A 1 1.92 -12.01 7.93
CA LEU A 1 2.55 -10.76 7.54
C LEU A 1 1.48 -9.71 7.28
N GLU A 2 1.61 -8.56 7.90
CA GLU A 2 0.71 -7.43 7.72
C GLU A 2 1.38 -6.35 6.89
N VAL A 3 0.61 -5.73 6.02
CA VAL A 3 1.05 -4.60 5.20
C VAL A 3 0.11 -3.44 5.45
N ALA A 4 0.66 -2.28 5.81
CA ALA A 4 -0.10 -1.07 6.01
C ALA A 4 0.41 0.01 5.06
N HIS A 5 -0.52 0.57 4.29
CA HIS A 5 -0.21 1.66 3.35
C HIS A 5 -0.75 2.96 3.92
N ARG A 6 0.02 4.04 3.83
CA ARG A 6 -0.40 5.34 4.33
C ARG A 6 -0.36 6.39 3.24
N PHE A 7 -1.44 7.14 3.12
CA PHE A 7 -1.56 8.25 2.17
C PHE A 7 -2.12 9.48 2.86
N ILE A 8 -1.67 10.65 2.44
CA ILE A 8 -2.28 11.91 2.89
C ILE A 8 -3.66 11.99 2.23
N ILE A 9 -4.71 12.21 3.04
CA ILE A 9 -6.10 12.22 2.56
C ILE A 9 -6.27 13.20 1.41
N HIS A 10 -5.73 14.40 1.55
CA HIS A 10 -5.89 15.45 0.54
C HIS A 10 -5.34 15.00 -0.82
N ASP A 11 -4.16 14.39 -0.83
CA ASP A 11 -3.55 13.89 -2.06
C ASP A 11 -4.36 12.75 -2.66
N ALA A 12 -4.85 11.84 -1.81
CA ALA A 12 -5.67 10.73 -2.27
C ALA A 12 -6.99 11.20 -2.86
N GLU A 13 -7.62 12.21 -2.25
CA GLU A 13 -8.85 12.81 -2.77
C GLU A 13 -8.64 13.45 -4.14
N HIS A 14 -7.56 14.19 -4.29
CA HIS A 14 -7.21 14.80 -5.58
C HIS A 14 -7.03 13.76 -6.67
N ALA A 15 -6.31 12.70 -6.37
CA ALA A 15 -6.07 11.65 -7.34
C ALA A 15 -7.36 10.92 -7.73
N MET A 16 -8.22 10.63 -6.75
CA MET A 16 -9.50 9.98 -7.01
C MET A 16 -10.43 10.88 -7.84
N ALA A 17 -10.47 12.17 -7.53
CA ALA A 17 -11.27 13.13 -8.29
C ALA A 17 -10.78 13.23 -9.73
N ASP A 18 -9.47 13.20 -9.94
CA ASP A 18 -8.89 13.24 -11.28
C ASP A 18 -9.26 11.99 -12.09
N MET A 19 -9.28 10.83 -11.45
CA MET A 19 -9.63 9.58 -12.13
C MET A 19 -11.12 9.45 -12.44
N THR A 20 -11.98 9.95 -11.58
CA THR A 20 -13.43 9.81 -11.73
C THR A 20 -14.10 11.01 -12.41
N GLY A 21 -13.42 12.15 -12.45
CA GLY A 21 -13.99 13.40 -12.96
C GLY A 21 -14.94 14.08 -11.99
N GLU A 22 -15.06 13.61 -10.76
CA GLU A 22 -15.97 14.14 -9.75
C GLU A 22 -15.25 14.35 -8.43
N PRO A 23 -15.68 15.34 -7.61
CA PRO A 23 -15.11 15.53 -6.29
C PRO A 23 -15.30 14.28 -5.42
N VAL A 24 -14.28 13.97 -4.60
CA VAL A 24 -14.28 12.80 -3.72
C VAL A 24 -14.00 13.25 -2.30
N ASP A 25 -14.82 12.81 -1.36
CA ASP A 25 -14.64 13.05 0.07
C ASP A 25 -14.25 11.73 0.74
N LEU A 26 -12.96 11.50 0.92
CA LEU A 26 -12.48 10.29 1.57
C LEU A 26 -12.68 10.31 3.08
N ALA A 27 -12.73 11.49 3.68
CA ALA A 27 -12.80 11.58 5.13
C ALA A 27 -14.13 11.07 5.69
N THR A 28 -15.22 11.20 4.93
CA THR A 28 -16.57 10.89 5.43
C THR A 28 -17.37 9.92 4.58
N ASP A 29 -16.89 9.55 3.38
CA ASP A 29 -17.61 8.67 2.47
C ASP A 29 -17.05 7.25 2.50
N PRO A 30 -17.74 6.29 3.17
CA PRO A 30 -17.25 4.91 3.24
C PRO A 30 -17.10 4.23 1.88
N GLU A 31 -17.96 4.55 0.91
CA GLU A 31 -17.85 3.97 -0.43
C GLU A 31 -16.58 4.45 -1.14
N ALA A 32 -16.26 5.73 -0.99
CA ALA A 32 -15.03 6.27 -1.56
C ALA A 32 -13.80 5.66 -0.90
N GLN A 33 -13.84 5.48 0.42
CA GLN A 33 -12.76 4.82 1.17
C GLN A 33 -12.53 3.40 0.65
N ASP A 34 -13.60 2.67 0.43
CA ASP A 34 -13.53 1.29 -0.03
C ASP A 34 -12.97 1.20 -1.46
N ARG A 35 -13.42 2.08 -2.34
CA ARG A 35 -12.89 2.13 -3.71
C ARG A 35 -11.39 2.46 -3.71
N PHE A 36 -10.98 3.42 -2.87
CA PHE A 36 -9.58 3.78 -2.76
C PHE A 36 -8.75 2.61 -2.25
N ALA A 37 -9.23 1.92 -1.21
CA ALA A 37 -8.54 0.77 -0.65
C ALA A 37 -8.33 -0.34 -1.70
N ARG A 38 -9.34 -0.63 -2.49
CA ARG A 38 -9.22 -1.63 -3.56
C ARG A 38 -8.20 -1.20 -4.62
N GLN A 39 -8.17 0.06 -4.95
CA GLN A 39 -7.23 0.58 -5.92
C GLN A 39 -5.79 0.47 -5.43
N VAL A 40 -5.57 0.78 -4.16
CA VAL A 40 -4.25 0.60 -3.54
C VAL A 40 -3.84 -0.87 -3.58
N ALA A 41 -4.76 -1.76 -3.23
CA ALA A 41 -4.48 -3.20 -3.24
C ALA A 41 -4.11 -3.71 -4.63
N GLU A 42 -4.77 -3.21 -5.67
CA GLU A 42 -4.46 -3.59 -7.05
C GLU A 42 -3.09 -3.08 -7.51
N ALA A 43 -2.68 -1.94 -7.01
CA ALA A 43 -1.41 -1.32 -7.40
C ALA A 43 -0.21 -1.82 -6.58
N PHE A 44 -0.46 -2.63 -5.57
CA PHE A 44 0.56 -3.16 -4.68
C PHE A 44 0.84 -4.62 -5.01
N SER A 45 2.13 -4.99 -5.06
CA SER A 45 2.48 -6.39 -5.16
C SER A 45 3.60 -6.73 -4.20
N LEU A 46 3.52 -7.94 -3.66
CA LEU A 46 4.50 -8.52 -2.77
C LEU A 46 4.90 -9.86 -3.35
N SER A 47 6.20 -10.06 -3.56
CA SER A 47 6.72 -11.27 -4.17
C SER A 47 7.86 -11.83 -3.34
N ASN A 48 7.97 -13.16 -3.33
CA ASN A 48 9.16 -13.82 -2.79
C ASN A 48 10.34 -13.65 -3.74
N GLY A 49 11.54 -14.01 -3.28
CA GLY A 49 12.74 -13.89 -4.07
C GLY A 49 12.73 -14.70 -5.38
N ASP A 50 11.90 -15.74 -5.46
CA ASP A 50 11.69 -16.52 -6.67
C ASP A 50 10.69 -15.85 -7.63
N ARG A 51 10.30 -14.62 -7.34
CA ARG A 51 9.32 -13.82 -8.10
C ARG A 51 7.90 -14.34 -8.06
N ARG A 52 7.60 -15.27 -7.16
CA ARG A 52 6.22 -15.71 -6.95
C ARG A 52 5.46 -14.62 -6.24
N GLN A 53 4.44 -14.08 -6.90
CA GLN A 53 3.58 -13.07 -6.32
C GLN A 53 2.67 -13.68 -5.27
N LEU A 54 2.55 -13.00 -4.14
CA LEU A 54 1.73 -13.44 -3.02
C LEU A 54 0.32 -12.87 -3.14
N ASP A 55 -0.67 -13.67 -2.75
CA ASP A 55 -2.06 -13.22 -2.72
C ASP A 55 -2.36 -12.62 -1.36
N LEU A 56 -2.52 -11.31 -1.31
CA LEU A 56 -2.85 -10.62 -0.08
C LEU A 56 -4.36 -10.45 0.05
N THR A 57 -4.84 -10.50 1.29
CA THR A 57 -6.23 -10.22 1.61
C THR A 57 -6.34 -8.77 2.04
N LEU A 58 -7.24 -8.03 1.40
CA LEU A 58 -7.54 -6.66 1.80
C LEU A 58 -8.41 -6.70 3.05
N LEU A 59 -7.93 -6.10 4.14
CA LEU A 59 -8.65 -6.07 5.40
C LEU A 59 -9.58 -4.87 5.51
N GLY A 60 -9.20 -3.74 4.92
CA GLY A 60 -9.99 -2.53 4.98
C GLY A 60 -9.15 -1.29 5.04
N SER A 61 -9.77 -0.19 5.44
CA SER A 61 -9.12 1.11 5.55
C SER A 61 -9.52 1.81 6.83
N GLN A 62 -8.74 2.81 7.21
CA GLN A 62 -8.98 3.60 8.41
C GLN A 62 -8.52 5.03 8.17
N ILE A 63 -9.33 5.98 8.63
CA ILE A 63 -8.99 7.41 8.58
C ILE A 63 -8.45 7.81 9.93
N GLU A 64 -7.29 8.43 9.97
CA GLU A 64 -6.68 8.87 11.22
C GLU A 64 -5.74 10.06 10.98
N ALA A 65 -5.97 11.15 11.67
CA ALA A 65 -5.07 12.31 11.75
C ALA A 65 -4.65 12.84 10.37
N GLY A 66 -5.57 12.92 9.43
CA GLY A 66 -5.29 13.45 8.09
C GLY A 66 -4.72 12.44 7.11
N TYR A 67 -4.68 11.17 7.51
CA TYR A 67 -4.21 10.10 6.66
C TYR A 67 -5.28 9.06 6.42
N ILE A 68 -5.21 8.38 5.27
CA ILE A 68 -5.96 7.16 5.04
C ILE A 68 -4.97 6.00 5.05
N TRP A 69 -5.27 4.99 5.87
CA TRP A 69 -4.51 3.77 5.96
C TRP A 69 -5.26 2.66 5.27
N VAL A 70 -4.54 1.83 4.53
CA VAL A 70 -5.10 0.64 3.87
C VAL A 70 -4.33 -0.57 4.38
N TYR A 71 -5.04 -1.62 4.79
CA TYR A 71 -4.43 -2.78 5.43
C TYR A 71 -4.66 -4.05 4.63
N GLN A 72 -3.59 -4.82 4.48
CA GLN A 72 -3.63 -6.12 3.83
C GLN A 72 -2.86 -7.13 4.67
N GLU A 73 -3.11 -8.42 4.45
CA GLU A 73 -2.35 -9.46 5.11
C GLU A 73 -2.13 -10.67 4.21
N VAL A 74 -1.13 -11.46 4.55
CA VAL A 74 -0.82 -12.72 3.91
C VAL A 74 -0.29 -13.67 4.98
N PRO A 75 -0.62 -14.99 4.92
CA PRO A 75 -0.08 -15.94 5.89
C PRO A 75 1.45 -15.97 5.90
N LEU A 76 2.04 -16.04 7.08
CA LEU A 76 3.50 -16.04 7.23
C LEU A 76 4.17 -17.24 6.54
N ASP A 77 3.49 -18.38 6.48
CA ASP A 77 4.04 -19.57 5.85
C ASP A 77 4.18 -19.43 4.33
N ALA A 78 3.52 -18.45 3.73
CA ALA A 78 3.65 -18.16 2.30
C ALA A 78 4.81 -17.23 1.99
N VAL A 79 5.42 -16.63 3.01
CA VAL A 79 6.40 -15.55 2.87
C VAL A 79 7.82 -16.07 3.09
N ASP A 80 8.73 -15.70 2.18
CA ASP A 80 10.17 -15.87 2.41
C ASP A 80 10.70 -14.57 3.02
N PRO A 81 10.96 -14.54 4.34
CA PRO A 81 11.34 -13.29 5.01
C PRO A 81 12.72 -12.77 4.63
N GLU A 82 13.54 -13.59 3.97
CA GLU A 82 14.88 -13.19 3.57
C GLU A 82 14.88 -12.33 2.30
N THR A 83 13.91 -12.54 1.42
CA THR A 83 13.90 -11.86 0.14
C THR A 83 12.48 -11.51 -0.28
N LEU A 84 12.00 -10.37 0.17
CA LEU A 84 10.71 -9.85 -0.29
C LEU A 84 10.92 -8.73 -1.29
N ILE A 85 10.17 -8.77 -2.36
CA ILE A 85 10.19 -7.72 -3.38
C ILE A 85 8.85 -7.03 -3.33
N ILE A 86 8.88 -5.71 -3.13
CA ILE A 86 7.70 -4.89 -2.90
C ILE A 86 7.56 -3.87 -4.00
N ARG A 87 6.36 -3.76 -4.56
CA ARG A 87 6.04 -2.74 -5.54
C ARG A 87 4.76 -2.03 -5.12
N GLN A 88 4.82 -0.69 -5.05
CA GLN A 88 3.66 0.13 -4.70
C GLN A 88 3.53 1.26 -5.71
N ASP A 89 2.56 1.11 -6.63
CA ASP A 89 2.35 2.06 -7.72
C ASP A 89 1.09 2.91 -7.55
N ALA A 90 0.42 2.80 -6.40
CA ALA A 90 -0.82 3.53 -6.19
C ALA A 90 -0.64 5.03 -6.46
N LEU A 91 -1.49 5.57 -7.32
CA LEU A 91 -1.54 6.98 -7.71
C LEU A 91 -0.33 7.50 -8.48
N ARG A 92 0.77 6.75 -8.57
CA ARG A 92 2.02 7.28 -9.14
C ARG A 92 2.00 7.40 -10.66
N GLU A 93 1.15 6.66 -11.34
CA GLU A 93 0.99 6.80 -12.79
C GLU A 93 0.50 8.18 -13.18
N ARG A 94 -0.49 8.70 -12.44
CA ARG A 94 -1.07 10.02 -12.71
C ARG A 94 -0.36 11.13 -11.96
N TRP A 95 0.24 10.79 -10.84
CA TRP A 95 0.91 11.74 -9.95
C TRP A 95 2.32 11.25 -9.65
N PRO A 96 3.28 11.52 -10.58
CA PRO A 96 4.66 11.04 -10.40
C PRO A 96 5.33 11.55 -9.12
N ASP A 97 4.89 12.69 -8.60
CA ASP A 97 5.43 13.26 -7.36
C ASP A 97 4.83 12.61 -6.11
N GLN A 98 3.90 11.69 -6.27
CA GLN A 98 3.26 11.02 -5.14
C GLN A 98 4.28 10.23 -4.34
N MET A 99 4.21 10.38 -3.03
CA MET A 99 5.02 9.60 -2.09
C MET A 99 4.12 8.55 -1.44
N ASN A 100 4.48 7.28 -1.61
CA ASN A 100 3.73 6.18 -1.02
C ASN A 100 4.53 5.55 0.10
N MET A 101 3.95 5.48 1.30
CA MET A 101 4.58 4.82 2.45
C MET A 101 3.94 3.46 2.68
N VAL A 102 4.78 2.46 2.89
CA VAL A 102 4.35 1.10 3.15
C VAL A 102 5.09 0.57 4.38
N ASN A 103 4.34 0.07 5.34
CA ASN A 103 4.90 -0.63 6.51
C ASN A 103 4.62 -2.12 6.36
N VAL A 104 5.66 -2.92 6.43
CA VAL A 104 5.56 -4.38 6.38
C VAL A 104 5.91 -4.90 7.75
N ARG A 105 5.00 -5.64 8.37
CA ARG A 105 5.14 -6.12 9.74
C ARG A 105 5.09 -7.63 9.83
N LYS A 106 6.10 -8.18 10.49
CA LYS A 106 6.18 -9.60 10.84
C LYS A 106 6.45 -9.68 12.33
N GLY A 107 5.41 -10.04 13.12
CA GLY A 107 5.54 -10.04 14.57
C GLY A 107 5.87 -8.66 15.09
N ASP A 108 6.99 -8.53 15.80
CA ASP A 108 7.46 -7.25 16.34
C ASP A 108 8.36 -6.48 15.38
N SER A 109 8.74 -7.10 14.25
CA SER A 109 9.60 -6.45 13.26
C SER A 109 8.77 -5.67 12.26
N VAL A 110 9.10 -4.39 12.08
CA VAL A 110 8.46 -3.52 11.11
C VAL A 110 9.51 -2.92 10.20
N ARG A 111 9.27 -2.97 8.89
CA ARG A 111 10.07 -2.27 7.90
C ARG A 111 9.21 -1.23 7.22
N SER A 112 9.66 0.00 7.24
CA SER A 112 8.97 1.11 6.57
C SER A 112 9.69 1.45 5.28
N LEU A 113 8.92 1.57 4.20
CA LEU A 113 9.45 1.86 2.88
C LEU A 113 8.70 3.05 2.30
N THR A 114 9.43 3.87 1.56
CA THR A 114 8.85 5.02 0.86
C THR A 114 9.16 4.89 -0.62
N PHE A 115 8.13 4.98 -1.45
CA PHE A 115 8.27 4.96 -2.91
C PHE A 115 8.02 6.36 -3.45
N THR A 116 9.00 6.89 -4.16
CA THR A 116 8.92 8.23 -4.75
C THR A 116 9.47 8.21 -6.16
N GLY A 117 9.03 9.16 -6.99
CA GLY A 117 9.58 9.35 -8.32
C GLY A 117 9.53 8.10 -9.17
N ALA A 118 10.68 7.66 -9.63
CA ALA A 118 10.80 6.52 -10.52
C ALA A 118 11.01 5.18 -9.80
N ASP A 119 10.88 5.15 -8.48
CA ASP A 119 11.02 3.91 -7.73
C ASP A 119 9.98 2.89 -8.22
N ARG A 120 10.42 1.72 -8.66
CA ARG A 120 9.52 0.69 -9.16
C ARG A 120 9.26 -0.39 -8.13
N TYR A 121 10.33 -0.96 -7.58
CA TYR A 121 10.22 -1.98 -6.55
C TYR A 121 11.37 -1.85 -5.58
N LYS A 122 11.19 -2.41 -4.40
CA LYS A 122 12.23 -2.44 -3.38
C LYS A 122 12.32 -3.83 -2.79
N GLN A 123 13.52 -4.22 -2.41
CA GLN A 123 13.76 -5.50 -1.76
C GLN A 123 13.87 -5.28 -0.27
N VAL A 124 13.24 -6.16 0.51
CA VAL A 124 13.20 -6.07 1.96
C VAL A 124 13.56 -7.41 2.57
N ARG A 125 14.31 -7.37 3.66
CA ARG A 125 14.63 -8.53 4.46
C ARG A 125 13.99 -8.37 5.85
N LEU A 126 13.16 -9.31 6.24
CA LEU A 126 12.51 -9.34 7.54
C LEU A 126 13.07 -10.39 8.48
N GLY A 127 13.83 -11.32 7.96
CA GLY A 127 14.33 -12.44 8.72
C GLY A 127 15.51 -12.11 9.63
N GLY A 128 15.93 -13.07 10.38
CA GLY A 128 17.17 -13.00 11.16
C GLY A 128 17.03 -12.46 12.56
N GLN A 129 15.84 -12.25 13.05
CA GLN A 129 15.67 -11.66 14.39
C GLN A 129 14.66 -12.39 15.20
#